data_915e20365a30cc0bddb4e0b504c0095f
#
_entry.id   915e20365a30cc0bddb4e0b504c0095f
#
_cell.length_a   1.000
_cell.length_b   1.000
_cell.length_c   1.000
_cell.angle_alpha   90.00
_cell.angle_beta   90.00
_cell.angle_gamma   90.00
#
_symmetry.space_group_name_H-M   'P 1'
#
loop_
_entity.id
_entity.type
_entity.pdbx_description
1 polymer ?
#
loop_
_entity_poly.entity_id
_entity_poly.type
_entity_poly.pdbx_seq_one_letter_code
_entity_poly.pdbx_strand_id
1 'polypeptide(L)'
;MRTRHLVGLISGVLILSVLLPVGLSIWLAHQQVETSFIEELDTYSSRVAIRANKVATQGKDALQELERWQGAACSEAHLMEMRRVSYSYRYIQEVAYIDNNVPQCSSLEHESPPDTFPEPGKISKDGYRVWLTSHNDLGIIRYMVAMGTAHYVVMIDPASFIDVIPYSSWQIDAAIIGNAHNVVITSSDEIDQGIITRLQKTPGEHIENNGIIYDILPLPEMNISIITWASTKMLQKGWHRQVFIWLPLGLVIGLLAAMFVLRILRRIQSPHHRLQDAIENRDICVHYQPIVSLANGKIVGAEALARWPQTDGSWLSPDSFIPLAQQTGLSEPLTLLIIRSVFEDMGDWLRQHPQQHISINLESPVLTSEKIPQLLRDMINHYQVNPRQIALELTEREFADPKTSAPIISRYREAGHEIYLDDFGTGYSSLSYLQDLDVDILKIDKSFVDALEYKNVTPHIIEMAKTLKLKMVAEGIETSKQEEWLRQHGVHYGQGWLYSKALPKEDFLRWAEQHL
;
A
#
# COMPACT_ATOMS: atom_id res chain seq x y z
N MET A 1 -22.00 -3.24 -19.65
CA MET A 1 -21.99 -3.99 -18.37
C MET A 1 -20.60 -4.08 -17.72
N ARG A 2 -19.51 -4.26 -18.47
CA ARG A 2 -18.13 -4.36 -17.94
C ARG A 2 -17.63 -3.13 -17.17
N THR A 3 -17.96 -1.91 -17.57
CA THR A 3 -17.52 -0.66 -16.91
C THR A 3 -18.04 -0.51 -15.49
N ARG A 4 -19.30 -0.89 -15.21
CA ARG A 4 -19.87 -0.84 -13.85
C ARG A 4 -19.20 -1.82 -12.88
N HIS A 5 -18.83 -3.01 -13.36
CA HIS A 5 -18.09 -3.99 -12.55
C HIS A 5 -16.66 -3.52 -12.27
N LEU A 6 -15.99 -2.89 -13.24
CA LEU A 6 -14.64 -2.35 -13.08
C LEU A 6 -14.61 -1.20 -12.06
N VAL A 7 -15.55 -0.25 -12.16
CA VAL A 7 -15.70 0.86 -11.20
C VAL A 7 -15.99 0.33 -9.79
N GLY A 8 -16.87 -0.69 -9.67
CA GLY A 8 -17.16 -1.33 -8.39
C GLY A 8 -15.93 -1.99 -7.77
N LEU A 9 -15.13 -2.70 -8.58
CA LEU A 9 -13.90 -3.35 -8.13
C LEU A 9 -12.83 -2.34 -7.69
N ILE A 10 -12.63 -1.29 -8.46
CA ILE A 10 -11.70 -0.19 -8.11
C ILE A 10 -12.12 0.49 -6.80
N SER A 11 -13.40 0.83 -6.68
CA SER A 11 -13.93 1.43 -5.45
C SER A 11 -13.78 0.49 -4.26
N GLY A 12 -14.01 -0.81 -4.42
CA GLY A 12 -13.81 -1.82 -3.39
C GLY A 12 -12.36 -1.91 -2.93
N VAL A 13 -11.40 -1.93 -3.86
CA VAL A 13 -9.97 -1.96 -3.53
C VAL A 13 -9.54 -0.69 -2.79
N LEU A 14 -10.01 0.49 -3.22
CA LEU A 14 -9.71 1.76 -2.54
C LEU A 14 -10.29 1.81 -1.12
N ILE A 15 -11.53 1.37 -0.94
CA ILE A 15 -12.16 1.31 0.38
C ILE A 15 -11.38 0.33 1.28
N LEU A 16 -11.04 -0.84 0.77
CA LEU A 16 -10.30 -1.86 1.52
C LEU A 16 -8.90 -1.39 1.90
N SER A 17 -8.22 -0.65 1.02
CA SER A 17 -6.88 -0.11 1.28
C SER A 17 -6.83 0.88 2.46
N VAL A 18 -7.96 1.53 2.79
CA VAL A 18 -8.09 2.43 3.95
C VAL A 18 -8.63 1.68 5.17
N LEU A 19 -9.69 0.89 5.00
CA LEU A 19 -10.37 0.23 6.12
C LEU A 19 -9.49 -0.83 6.80
N LEU A 20 -8.68 -1.56 6.04
CA LEU A 20 -7.85 -2.64 6.58
C LEU A 20 -6.76 -2.13 7.53
N PRO A 21 -5.93 -1.12 7.20
CA PRO A 21 -4.96 -0.56 8.13
C PRO A 21 -5.62 0.09 9.36
N VAL A 22 -6.77 0.77 9.18
CA VAL A 22 -7.51 1.37 10.30
C VAL A 22 -8.06 0.29 11.23
N GLY A 23 -8.68 -0.76 10.69
CA GLY A 23 -9.17 -1.89 11.48
C GLY A 23 -8.05 -2.60 12.25
N LEU A 24 -6.90 -2.83 11.58
CA LEU A 24 -5.71 -3.40 12.20
C LEU A 24 -5.18 -2.51 13.33
N SER A 25 -5.15 -1.20 13.14
CA SER A 25 -4.70 -0.25 14.16
C SER A 25 -5.60 -0.25 15.39
N ILE A 26 -6.92 -0.34 15.22
CA ILE A 26 -7.88 -0.45 16.33
C ILE A 26 -7.68 -1.77 17.07
N TRP A 27 -7.49 -2.87 16.35
CA TRP A 27 -7.22 -4.19 16.94
C TRP A 27 -5.91 -4.20 17.73
N LEU A 28 -4.82 -3.63 17.17
CA LEU A 28 -3.54 -3.50 17.88
C LEU A 28 -3.66 -2.63 19.13
N ALA A 29 -4.42 -1.53 19.07
CA ALA A 29 -4.67 -0.69 20.24
C ALA A 29 -5.38 -1.46 21.34
N HIS A 30 -6.34 -2.32 20.99
CA HIS A 30 -7.06 -3.16 21.97
C HIS A 30 -6.13 -4.18 22.61
N GLN A 31 -5.38 -4.91 21.82
CA GLN A 31 -4.44 -5.93 22.29
C GLN A 31 -3.35 -5.35 23.20
N GLN A 32 -2.82 -4.18 22.82
CA GLN A 32 -1.80 -3.48 23.62
C GLN A 32 -2.32 -3.10 25.01
N VAL A 33 -3.58 -2.67 25.13
CA VAL A 33 -4.17 -2.29 26.42
C VAL A 33 -4.34 -3.51 27.31
N GLU A 34 -4.88 -4.62 26.79
CA GLU A 34 -5.06 -5.85 27.55
C GLU A 34 -3.73 -6.41 28.05
N THR A 35 -2.73 -6.51 27.16
CA THR A 35 -1.40 -6.99 27.53
C THR A 35 -0.77 -6.13 28.63
N SER A 36 -0.80 -4.79 28.45
CA SER A 36 -0.23 -3.86 29.44
C SER A 36 -0.95 -3.92 30.78
N PHE A 37 -2.26 -4.20 30.79
CA PHE A 37 -3.03 -4.34 32.02
C PHE A 37 -2.62 -5.58 32.81
N ILE A 38 -2.50 -6.71 32.14
CA ILE A 38 -2.10 -7.98 32.77
C ILE A 38 -0.65 -7.88 33.29
N GLU A 39 0.27 -7.35 32.47
CA GLU A 39 1.66 -7.14 32.88
C GLU A 39 1.78 -6.25 34.13
N GLU A 40 0.95 -5.24 34.27
CA GLU A 40 0.96 -4.38 35.45
C GLU A 40 0.41 -5.08 36.67
N LEU A 41 -0.64 -5.92 36.57
CA LEU A 41 -1.14 -6.77 37.64
C LEU A 41 -0.06 -7.71 38.14
N ASP A 42 0.61 -8.43 37.24
CA ASP A 42 1.70 -9.37 37.55
C ASP A 42 2.89 -8.65 38.20
N THR A 43 3.23 -7.48 37.68
CA THR A 43 4.30 -6.66 38.25
C THR A 43 3.94 -6.17 39.65
N TYR A 44 2.70 -5.76 39.88
CA TYR A 44 2.24 -5.29 41.17
C TYR A 44 2.18 -6.43 42.19
N SER A 45 1.65 -7.61 41.84
CA SER A 45 1.64 -8.80 42.70
C SER A 45 3.04 -9.23 43.08
N SER A 46 4.00 -9.21 42.17
CA SER A 46 5.42 -9.50 42.43
C SER A 46 6.04 -8.51 43.43
N ARG A 47 5.70 -7.22 43.33
CA ARG A 47 6.17 -6.17 44.23
C ARG A 47 5.57 -6.32 45.63
N VAL A 48 4.30 -6.71 45.74
CA VAL A 48 3.66 -7.05 47.00
C VAL A 48 4.35 -8.25 47.62
N ALA A 49 4.74 -9.27 46.84
CA ALA A 49 5.52 -10.42 47.31
C ALA A 49 6.88 -10.03 47.85
N ILE A 50 7.62 -9.18 47.15
CA ILE A 50 8.93 -8.66 47.64
C ILE A 50 8.74 -7.87 48.94
N ARG A 51 7.68 -7.06 49.02
CA ARG A 51 7.35 -6.30 50.23
C ARG A 51 7.05 -7.23 51.41
N ALA A 52 6.15 -8.21 51.18
CA ALA A 52 5.79 -9.21 52.21
C ALA A 52 6.99 -9.96 52.73
N ASN A 53 7.89 -10.41 51.84
CA ASN A 53 9.12 -11.07 52.24
C ASN A 53 10.05 -10.17 53.07
N LYS A 54 10.18 -8.87 52.66
CA LYS A 54 10.99 -7.91 53.43
C LYS A 54 10.45 -7.67 54.85
N VAL A 55 9.12 -7.55 54.99
CA VAL A 55 8.46 -7.39 56.28
C VAL A 55 8.71 -8.63 57.16
N ALA A 56 8.51 -9.84 56.62
CA ALA A 56 8.76 -11.07 57.32
C ALA A 56 10.24 -11.25 57.74
N THR A 57 11.18 -10.88 56.87
CA THR A 57 12.61 -10.92 57.14
C THR A 57 12.97 -9.98 58.30
N GLN A 58 12.45 -8.76 58.33
CA GLN A 58 12.69 -7.85 59.46
C GLN A 58 12.14 -8.38 60.80
N GLY A 59 10.99 -9.07 60.76
CA GLY A 59 10.47 -9.77 61.93
C GLY A 59 11.42 -10.84 62.44
N LYS A 60 11.98 -11.66 61.54
CA LYS A 60 12.96 -12.69 61.90
C LYS A 60 14.25 -12.08 62.47
N ASP A 61 14.79 -11.04 61.82
CA ASP A 61 16.01 -10.37 62.24
C ASP A 61 15.85 -9.76 63.65
N ALA A 62 14.74 -9.13 63.94
CA ALA A 62 14.40 -8.58 65.24
C ALA A 62 14.31 -9.66 66.31
N LEU A 63 13.67 -10.80 66.04
CA LEU A 63 13.59 -11.92 66.94
C LEU A 63 14.97 -12.51 67.21
N GLN A 64 15.83 -12.64 66.20
CA GLN A 64 17.20 -13.09 66.37
C GLN A 64 18.05 -12.15 67.25
N GLU A 65 17.84 -10.84 67.14
CA GLU A 65 18.51 -9.85 67.98
C GLU A 65 18.07 -9.96 69.42
N LEU A 66 16.75 -10.08 69.65
CA LEU A 66 16.18 -10.23 71.00
C LEU A 66 16.63 -11.49 71.68
N GLU A 67 16.75 -12.63 71.03
CA GLU A 67 17.21 -13.88 71.56
C GLU A 67 18.69 -13.82 72.04
N ARG A 68 19.44 -12.81 71.68
CA ARG A 68 20.83 -12.60 72.19
C ARG A 68 20.86 -11.91 73.53
N TRP A 69 19.75 -11.49 74.10
CA TRP A 69 19.66 -10.87 75.40
C TRP A 69 20.08 -11.86 76.49
N GLN A 70 20.98 -11.44 77.44
CA GLN A 70 21.51 -12.27 78.54
C GLN A 70 21.19 -11.69 79.93
N GLY A 71 20.43 -10.61 80.03
CA GLY A 71 20.05 -9.97 81.25
C GLY A 71 18.81 -10.57 81.90
N ALA A 72 18.43 -10.04 83.08
CA ALA A 72 17.20 -10.46 83.74
C ALA A 72 15.99 -10.15 82.92
N ALA A 73 15.06 -11.10 82.72
CA ALA A 73 13.82 -10.92 82.03
C ALA A 73 12.95 -9.79 82.64
N CYS A 74 12.28 -9.03 81.85
CA CYS A 74 11.40 -7.92 82.25
C CYS A 74 12.06 -6.84 83.11
N SER A 75 13.38 -6.79 83.21
CA SER A 75 14.08 -5.68 83.87
C SER A 75 13.93 -4.38 83.00
N GLU A 76 14.17 -3.25 83.64
CA GLU A 76 14.13 -1.96 82.95
C GLU A 76 15.09 -1.94 81.74
N ALA A 77 16.27 -2.52 81.87
CA ALA A 77 17.22 -2.69 80.75
C ALA A 77 16.69 -3.60 79.67
N HIS A 78 15.94 -4.66 80.00
CA HIS A 78 15.30 -5.55 79.04
C HIS A 78 14.17 -4.85 78.29
N LEU A 79 13.32 -4.09 78.96
CA LEU A 79 12.27 -3.29 78.35
C LEU A 79 12.84 -2.24 77.45
N MET A 80 13.93 -1.58 77.82
CA MET A 80 14.64 -0.64 76.95
C MET A 80 15.20 -1.30 75.72
N GLU A 81 15.71 -2.52 75.80
CA GLU A 81 16.19 -3.28 74.64
C GLU A 81 15.02 -3.66 73.69
N MET A 82 13.92 -4.17 74.25
CA MET A 82 12.72 -4.44 73.42
C MET A 82 12.17 -3.18 72.72
N ARG A 83 12.14 -2.03 73.40
CA ARG A 83 11.79 -0.76 72.84
C ARG A 83 12.76 -0.32 71.72
N ARG A 84 14.06 -0.51 71.96
CA ARG A 84 15.12 -0.22 70.97
C ARG A 84 14.93 -1.06 69.69
N VAL A 85 14.67 -2.34 69.80
CA VAL A 85 14.41 -3.24 68.68
C VAL A 85 13.14 -2.84 67.94
N SER A 86 12.05 -2.65 68.71
CA SER A 86 10.80 -2.18 68.05
C SER A 86 10.99 -0.88 67.26
N TYR A 87 11.78 0.06 67.81
CA TYR A 87 12.07 1.34 67.11
C TYR A 87 13.04 1.16 65.92
N SER A 88 13.98 0.22 66.01
CA SER A 88 15.00 0.00 64.98
C SER A 88 14.46 -0.72 63.73
N TYR A 89 13.46 -1.56 63.90
CA TYR A 89 12.84 -2.33 62.80
C TYR A 89 11.52 -1.71 62.39
N ARG A 90 11.48 -1.14 61.18
CA ARG A 90 10.41 -0.29 60.67
C ARG A 90 8.98 -0.87 60.77
N TYR A 91 8.87 -2.19 60.69
CA TYR A 91 7.55 -2.84 60.59
C TYR A 91 7.10 -3.47 61.91
N ILE A 92 7.92 -3.42 62.92
CA ILE A 92 7.61 -3.97 64.25
C ILE A 92 6.93 -2.89 65.08
N GLN A 93 5.71 -3.17 65.50
CA GLN A 93 4.90 -2.25 66.32
C GLN A 93 5.15 -2.50 67.81
N GLU A 94 5.27 -3.78 68.15
CA GLU A 94 5.40 -4.21 69.52
C GLU A 94 6.25 -5.46 69.63
N VAL A 95 6.98 -5.63 70.77
CA VAL A 95 7.73 -6.80 71.14
C VAL A 95 7.20 -7.27 72.49
N ALA A 96 6.86 -8.54 72.64
CA ALA A 96 6.51 -9.18 73.92
C ALA A 96 7.53 -10.27 74.27
N TYR A 97 7.90 -10.33 75.54
CA TYR A 97 8.61 -11.44 76.08
C TYR A 97 7.61 -12.44 76.69
N ILE A 98 7.75 -13.72 76.34
CA ILE A 98 6.85 -14.80 76.74
C ILE A 98 7.65 -15.90 77.48
N ASP A 99 7.06 -16.48 78.50
CA ASP A 99 7.55 -17.70 79.18
C ASP A 99 6.40 -18.73 79.20
N ASN A 100 6.64 -19.90 78.62
CA ASN A 100 5.63 -20.96 78.48
C ASN A 100 4.33 -20.48 77.87
N ASN A 101 4.41 -19.66 76.78
CA ASN A 101 3.32 -19.00 76.13
C ASN A 101 2.53 -17.96 76.96
N VAL A 102 3.02 -17.60 78.12
CA VAL A 102 2.41 -16.56 78.95
C VAL A 102 3.20 -15.25 78.78
N PRO A 103 2.59 -14.16 78.38
CA PRO A 103 3.25 -12.86 78.26
C PRO A 103 3.71 -12.40 79.63
N GLN A 104 4.96 -12.00 79.75
CA GLN A 104 5.57 -11.51 81.00
C GLN A 104 5.70 -9.98 80.97
N CYS A 105 6.08 -9.42 79.87
CA CYS A 105 6.22 -7.99 79.65
C CYS A 105 6.26 -7.68 78.17
N SER A 106 5.98 -6.41 77.78
CA SER A 106 6.06 -5.95 76.41
C SER A 106 6.81 -4.61 76.26
N SER A 107 7.21 -4.27 75.07
CA SER A 107 7.81 -2.97 74.75
C SER A 107 6.81 -1.81 74.92
N LEU A 108 5.52 -2.10 74.92
CA LEU A 108 4.41 -1.18 75.19
C LEU A 108 3.78 -1.58 76.53
N GLU A 109 3.34 -0.60 77.33
CA GLU A 109 2.57 -0.86 78.50
C GLU A 109 1.11 -1.12 78.15
N HIS A 110 0.66 -2.35 78.28
CA HIS A 110 -0.76 -2.73 78.09
C HIS A 110 -1.39 -3.01 79.48
N GLU A 111 -2.59 -2.50 79.62
CA GLU A 111 -3.35 -2.66 80.90
C GLU A 111 -3.89 -4.08 81.08
N SER A 112 -3.97 -4.89 80.06
CA SER A 112 -4.46 -6.28 80.15
C SER A 112 -3.85 -7.15 79.03
N PRO A 113 -2.66 -7.71 79.23
CA PRO A 113 -2.12 -8.71 78.31
C PRO A 113 -3.00 -9.97 78.34
N PRO A 114 -3.08 -10.76 77.25
CA PRO A 114 -3.79 -12.02 77.28
C PRO A 114 -3.18 -12.98 78.30
N ASP A 115 -4.01 -13.83 78.96
CA ASP A 115 -3.55 -14.80 79.97
C ASP A 115 -2.54 -15.80 79.35
N THR A 116 -2.72 -16.18 78.12
CA THR A 116 -1.81 -17.03 77.32
C THR A 116 -1.92 -16.74 75.81
N PHE A 117 -0.80 -16.85 75.07
CA PHE A 117 -0.86 -16.88 73.63
C PHE A 117 -1.50 -18.19 73.17
N PRO A 118 -2.39 -18.16 72.19
CA PRO A 118 -2.98 -19.36 71.60
C PRO A 118 -1.90 -20.21 70.93
N GLU A 119 -2.25 -21.43 70.53
CA GLU A 119 -1.32 -22.23 69.74
C GLU A 119 -1.07 -21.52 68.38
N PRO A 120 0.19 -21.51 67.91
CA PRO A 120 0.52 -20.84 66.67
C PRO A 120 -0.22 -21.49 65.50
N GLY A 121 -0.83 -20.66 64.63
CA GLY A 121 -1.51 -21.14 63.44
C GLY A 121 -0.57 -21.81 62.44
N LYS A 122 0.74 -21.51 62.54
CA LYS A 122 1.80 -22.13 61.72
C LYS A 122 3.16 -22.05 62.44
N ILE A 123 3.99 -23.10 62.24
CA ILE A 123 5.43 -23.04 62.52
C ILE A 123 6.14 -23.04 61.16
N SER A 124 6.98 -22.01 60.92
CA SER A 124 7.78 -21.91 59.71
C SER A 124 8.85 -23.00 59.65
N LYS A 125 9.42 -23.26 58.47
CA LYS A 125 10.52 -24.22 58.30
C LYS A 125 11.74 -23.88 59.18
N ASP A 126 11.92 -22.60 59.46
CA ASP A 126 13.03 -22.07 60.29
C ASP A 126 12.67 -22.04 61.76
N GLY A 127 11.56 -22.66 62.21
CA GLY A 127 11.15 -22.78 63.58
C GLY A 127 10.39 -21.58 64.16
N TYR A 128 10.14 -20.52 63.39
CA TYR A 128 9.36 -19.37 63.89
C TYR A 128 7.88 -19.71 63.96
N ARG A 129 7.26 -19.35 65.09
CA ARG A 129 5.82 -19.45 65.31
C ARG A 129 5.13 -18.27 64.63
N VAL A 130 4.04 -18.49 63.92
CA VAL A 130 3.31 -17.41 63.21
C VAL A 130 1.82 -17.53 63.52
N TRP A 131 1.23 -16.43 63.96
CA TRP A 131 -0.20 -16.29 64.20
C TRP A 131 -0.76 -15.44 63.04
N LEU A 132 -1.47 -16.11 62.17
CA LEU A 132 -2.16 -15.48 61.01
C LEU A 132 -3.65 -15.53 61.31
N THR A 133 -4.16 -14.49 61.95
CA THR A 133 -5.55 -14.43 62.35
C THR A 133 -6.22 -13.15 61.92
N SER A 134 -7.46 -13.25 61.51
CA SER A 134 -8.35 -12.10 61.26
C SER A 134 -9.10 -11.67 62.51
N HIS A 135 -8.93 -12.40 63.64
CA HIS A 135 -9.60 -12.15 64.90
C HIS A 135 -8.59 -11.66 65.96
N ASN A 136 -9.10 -10.92 66.92
CA ASN A 136 -8.26 -10.43 68.02
C ASN A 136 -8.04 -11.51 69.08
N ASP A 137 -7.51 -12.66 68.64
CA ASP A 137 -7.25 -13.82 69.52
C ASP A 137 -6.09 -13.61 70.48
N LEU A 138 -5.29 -12.57 70.23
CA LEU A 138 -4.12 -12.22 71.03
C LEU A 138 -4.39 -11.15 72.09
N GLY A 139 -5.62 -10.79 72.31
CA GLY A 139 -5.98 -9.74 73.26
C GLY A 139 -5.57 -8.32 72.85
N ILE A 140 -5.23 -8.10 71.60
CA ILE A 140 -4.75 -6.84 71.03
C ILE A 140 -5.95 -6.08 70.43
N ILE A 141 -6.01 -4.75 70.59
CA ILE A 141 -7.11 -3.92 70.09
C ILE A 141 -7.14 -3.81 68.55
N ARG A 142 -6.05 -4.19 67.89
CA ARG A 142 -5.91 -4.15 66.44
C ARG A 142 -5.55 -5.51 65.88
N TYR A 143 -5.99 -5.78 64.66
CA TYR A 143 -5.51 -6.94 63.91
C TYR A 143 -4.01 -6.81 63.65
N MET A 144 -3.23 -7.82 64.07
CA MET A 144 -1.78 -7.86 63.97
C MET A 144 -1.34 -9.22 63.46
N VAL A 145 -0.28 -9.24 62.67
CA VAL A 145 0.47 -10.49 62.40
C VAL A 145 1.51 -10.65 63.47
N ALA A 146 1.44 -11.73 64.23
CA ALA A 146 2.43 -12.04 65.25
C ALA A 146 3.42 -13.11 64.75
N MET A 147 4.69 -12.89 64.98
CA MET A 147 5.76 -13.85 64.75
C MET A 147 6.59 -14.02 65.99
N GLY A 148 6.92 -15.26 66.36
CA GLY A 148 7.66 -15.48 67.62
C GLY A 148 8.62 -16.67 67.61
N THR A 149 9.45 -16.68 68.63
CA THR A 149 10.35 -17.75 69.04
C THR A 149 9.83 -18.44 70.30
N ALA A 150 10.69 -19.10 71.04
CA ALA A 150 10.34 -19.65 72.34
C ALA A 150 10.07 -18.56 73.41
N HIS A 151 10.79 -17.42 73.33
CA HIS A 151 10.77 -16.39 74.33
C HIS A 151 10.27 -15.04 73.93
N TYR A 152 10.21 -14.75 72.62
CA TYR A 152 9.79 -13.45 72.09
C TYR A 152 8.74 -13.57 71.05
N VAL A 153 7.86 -12.59 71.02
CA VAL A 153 6.86 -12.38 69.95
C VAL A 153 6.96 -10.94 69.46
N VAL A 154 7.08 -10.76 68.18
CA VAL A 154 6.99 -9.44 67.50
C VAL A 154 5.66 -9.31 66.79
N MET A 155 5.07 -8.13 66.91
CA MET A 155 3.78 -7.81 66.31
C MET A 155 3.96 -6.82 65.15
N ILE A 156 3.35 -7.14 64.01
CA ILE A 156 3.52 -6.44 62.74
C ILE A 156 2.14 -6.03 62.22
N ASP A 157 1.99 -4.77 61.81
CA ASP A 157 0.76 -4.29 61.19
C ASP A 157 0.56 -5.00 59.83
N PRO A 158 -0.54 -5.74 59.65
CA PRO A 158 -0.83 -6.43 58.41
C PRO A 158 -0.81 -5.53 57.17
N ALA A 159 -1.22 -4.25 57.28
CA ALA A 159 -1.21 -3.29 56.17
C ALA A 159 0.22 -3.07 55.62
N SER A 160 1.25 -3.25 56.47
CA SER A 160 2.66 -3.12 56.06
C SER A 160 3.07 -4.10 54.95
N PHE A 161 2.38 -5.23 54.83
CA PHE A 161 2.68 -6.25 53.81
C PHE A 161 2.19 -5.88 52.40
N ILE A 162 1.12 -5.07 52.31
CA ILE A 162 0.50 -4.66 51.05
C ILE A 162 0.71 -3.17 50.72
N ASP A 163 1.42 -2.43 51.58
CA ASP A 163 1.73 -1.00 51.36
C ASP A 163 2.73 -0.82 50.22
N VAL A 164 2.23 -0.96 49.00
CA VAL A 164 2.98 -0.84 47.74
C VAL A 164 2.23 0.15 46.83
N ILE A 165 2.95 1.17 46.35
CA ILE A 165 2.40 2.17 45.43
C ILE A 165 2.46 1.63 43.99
N PRO A 166 1.38 1.56 43.23
CA PRO A 166 1.41 1.22 41.81
C PRO A 166 2.30 2.20 41.02
N TYR A 167 3.03 1.73 40.01
CA TYR A 167 3.80 2.62 39.13
C TYR A 167 2.94 3.35 38.13
N SER A 168 1.84 2.73 37.73
CA SER A 168 0.88 3.31 36.80
C SER A 168 -0.17 4.17 37.51
N SER A 169 -0.95 4.88 36.72
CA SER A 169 -2.17 5.59 37.21
C SER A 169 -3.34 4.62 37.48
N TRP A 170 -3.10 3.32 37.45
CA TRP A 170 -4.11 2.30 37.66
C TRP A 170 -4.29 2.03 39.15
N GLN A 171 -5.53 1.99 39.57
CA GLN A 171 -5.85 1.65 40.93
C GLN A 171 -5.93 0.12 41.01
N ILE A 172 -4.90 -0.48 41.63
CA ILE A 172 -4.78 -1.91 41.81
C ILE A 172 -4.87 -2.18 43.29
N ASP A 173 -5.78 -3.06 43.65
CA ASP A 173 -5.96 -3.53 45.04
C ASP A 173 -5.26 -4.86 45.25
N ALA A 174 -4.92 -5.14 46.51
CA ALA A 174 -4.24 -6.36 46.89
C ALA A 174 -4.77 -6.92 48.21
N ALA A 175 -4.73 -8.25 48.31
CA ALA A 175 -4.96 -8.97 49.57
C ALA A 175 -3.92 -10.07 49.77
N ILE A 176 -3.61 -10.36 51.00
CA ILE A 176 -2.83 -11.51 51.40
C ILE A 176 -3.74 -12.51 52.09
N ILE A 177 -3.71 -13.74 51.62
CA ILE A 177 -4.57 -14.83 52.06
C ILE A 177 -3.70 -15.94 52.65
N GLY A 178 -4.08 -16.43 53.81
CA GLY A 178 -3.50 -17.64 54.39
C GLY A 178 -4.06 -18.89 53.73
N ASN A 179 -3.20 -19.73 53.16
CA ASN A 179 -3.63 -20.86 52.31
C ASN A 179 -4.28 -22.01 53.12
N ALA A 180 -4.07 -22.10 54.40
CA ALA A 180 -4.62 -23.22 55.21
C ALA A 180 -6.14 -23.18 55.37
N HIS A 181 -6.71 -21.98 55.51
CA HIS A 181 -8.16 -21.80 55.78
C HIS A 181 -8.79 -20.68 54.93
N ASN A 182 -8.12 -20.21 53.89
CA ASN A 182 -8.56 -19.09 53.04
C ASN A 182 -8.86 -17.80 53.83
N VAL A 183 -8.14 -17.59 54.92
CA VAL A 183 -8.34 -16.44 55.79
C VAL A 183 -7.67 -15.21 55.16
N VAL A 184 -8.40 -14.12 55.00
CA VAL A 184 -7.85 -12.83 54.60
C VAL A 184 -7.02 -12.28 55.76
N ILE A 185 -5.69 -12.18 55.59
CA ILE A 185 -4.76 -11.62 56.57
C ILE A 185 -4.83 -10.10 56.52
N THR A 186 -4.82 -9.55 55.32
CA THR A 186 -4.93 -8.12 55.08
C THR A 186 -5.45 -7.91 53.64
N SER A 187 -6.18 -6.83 53.45
CA SER A 187 -6.71 -6.43 52.13
C SER A 187 -6.79 -4.91 52.04
N SER A 188 -6.54 -4.36 50.86
CA SER A 188 -6.74 -2.92 50.62
C SER A 188 -8.21 -2.55 50.42
N ASP A 189 -9.03 -3.50 49.95
CA ASP A 189 -10.48 -3.35 49.77
C ASP A 189 -11.17 -4.70 50.00
N GLU A 190 -12.49 -4.73 50.01
CA GLU A 190 -13.26 -5.96 50.24
C GLU A 190 -13.07 -6.97 49.07
N ILE A 191 -12.83 -8.24 49.44
CA ILE A 191 -12.70 -9.33 48.48
C ILE A 191 -13.72 -10.44 48.75
N ASP A 192 -14.39 -10.95 47.72
CA ASP A 192 -15.36 -12.03 47.85
C ASP A 192 -14.67 -13.37 48.10
N GLN A 193 -15.11 -14.08 49.17
CA GLN A 193 -14.63 -15.41 49.52
C GLN A 193 -14.83 -16.46 48.39
N GLY A 194 -15.87 -16.31 47.58
CA GLY A 194 -16.11 -17.19 46.43
C GLY A 194 -15.03 -17.05 45.37
N ILE A 195 -14.52 -15.85 45.16
CA ILE A 195 -13.40 -15.57 44.24
C ILE A 195 -12.09 -16.16 44.75
N ILE A 196 -11.79 -16.01 46.03
CA ILE A 196 -10.60 -16.60 46.65
C ILE A 196 -10.54 -18.11 46.39
N THR A 197 -11.66 -18.79 46.63
CA THR A 197 -11.78 -20.25 46.42
C THR A 197 -11.60 -20.67 44.95
N ARG A 198 -12.04 -19.85 44.02
CA ARG A 198 -11.88 -20.11 42.57
C ARG A 198 -10.42 -19.92 42.14
N LEU A 199 -9.80 -18.81 42.52
CA LEU A 199 -8.41 -18.47 42.18
C LEU A 199 -7.41 -19.51 42.66
N GLN A 200 -7.64 -20.05 43.86
CA GLN A 200 -6.77 -21.12 44.39
C GLN A 200 -6.85 -22.46 43.64
N LYS A 201 -7.93 -22.72 42.91
CA LYS A 201 -8.10 -23.90 42.07
C LYS A 201 -7.40 -23.80 40.73
N THR A 202 -7.20 -22.57 40.23
CA THR A 202 -6.60 -22.30 38.93
C THR A 202 -5.48 -21.25 39.04
N PRO A 203 -4.37 -21.58 39.74
CA PRO A 203 -3.26 -20.66 39.92
C PRO A 203 -2.60 -20.37 38.56
N GLY A 204 -2.39 -19.09 38.25
CA GLY A 204 -1.81 -18.63 36.99
C GLY A 204 -2.83 -18.29 35.89
N GLU A 205 -4.14 -18.42 36.15
CA GLU A 205 -5.19 -17.92 35.28
C GLU A 205 -5.78 -16.63 35.87
N HIS A 206 -5.93 -15.61 35.00
CA HIS A 206 -6.66 -14.40 35.36
C HIS A 206 -8.16 -14.67 35.32
N ILE A 207 -8.87 -14.32 36.38
CA ILE A 207 -10.32 -14.53 36.49
C ILE A 207 -11.02 -13.18 36.39
N GLU A 208 -11.88 -13.02 35.38
CA GLU A 208 -12.78 -11.87 35.32
C GLU A 208 -14.10 -12.19 36.00
N ASN A 209 -14.52 -11.31 36.92
CA ASN A 209 -15.81 -11.39 37.57
C ASN A 209 -16.38 -9.98 37.80
N ASN A 210 -17.60 -9.72 37.32
CA ASN A 210 -18.32 -8.45 37.49
C ASN A 210 -17.51 -7.21 37.06
N GLY A 211 -16.69 -7.32 35.99
CA GLY A 211 -15.88 -6.21 35.51
C GLY A 211 -14.65 -5.91 36.36
N ILE A 212 -14.17 -6.89 37.12
CA ILE A 212 -12.92 -6.87 37.88
C ILE A 212 -12.09 -8.07 37.43
N ILE A 213 -10.83 -7.85 37.10
CA ILE A 213 -9.87 -8.91 36.79
C ILE A 213 -9.03 -9.17 38.01
N TYR A 214 -8.92 -10.43 38.40
CA TYR A 214 -8.16 -10.93 39.55
C TYR A 214 -7.00 -11.76 39.07
N ASP A 215 -5.86 -11.61 39.77
CA ASP A 215 -4.68 -12.45 39.64
C ASP A 215 -4.29 -13.02 40.99
N ILE A 216 -3.65 -14.21 41.00
CA ILE A 216 -3.15 -14.88 42.22
C ILE A 216 -1.69 -15.28 42.05
N LEU A 217 -0.85 -14.81 43.00
CA LEU A 217 0.53 -15.21 43.12
C LEU A 217 0.71 -16.05 44.41
N PRO A 218 0.83 -17.38 44.33
CA PRO A 218 1.06 -18.21 45.49
C PRO A 218 2.51 -18.08 45.98
N LEU A 219 2.68 -17.96 47.28
CA LEU A 219 3.97 -17.97 47.99
C LEU A 219 4.06 -19.20 48.92
N PRO A 220 4.44 -20.38 48.39
CA PRO A 220 4.39 -21.64 49.13
C PRO A 220 5.30 -21.67 50.37
N GLU A 221 6.42 -20.96 50.31
CA GLU A 221 7.37 -20.89 51.46
C GLU A 221 6.75 -20.23 52.68
N MET A 222 5.92 -19.21 52.45
CA MET A 222 5.22 -18.49 53.52
C MET A 222 3.82 -19.07 53.78
N ASN A 223 3.35 -20.03 52.99
CA ASN A 223 1.99 -20.59 53.01
C ASN A 223 0.89 -19.53 52.90
N ILE A 224 1.11 -18.52 52.08
CA ILE A 224 0.18 -17.46 51.75
C ILE A 224 0.03 -17.33 50.24
N SER A 225 -0.99 -16.68 49.82
CA SER A 225 -1.16 -16.23 48.44
C SER A 225 -1.46 -14.73 48.40
N ILE A 226 -0.92 -14.06 47.43
CA ILE A 226 -1.22 -12.67 47.12
C ILE A 226 -2.26 -12.67 46.02
N ILE A 227 -3.37 -11.98 46.26
CA ILE A 227 -4.39 -11.73 45.24
C ILE A 227 -4.35 -10.25 44.92
N THR A 228 -4.25 -9.93 43.66
CA THR A 228 -4.34 -8.55 43.16
C THR A 228 -5.52 -8.42 42.20
N TRP A 229 -6.16 -7.26 42.18
CA TRP A 229 -7.28 -7.02 41.27
C TRP A 229 -7.39 -5.57 40.85
N ALA A 230 -7.99 -5.35 39.67
CA ALA A 230 -8.31 -4.05 39.21
C ALA A 230 -9.58 -4.06 38.33
N SER A 231 -10.27 -2.93 38.29
CA SER A 231 -11.52 -2.78 37.52
C SER A 231 -11.24 -2.68 36.03
N THR A 232 -11.99 -3.41 35.19
CA THR A 232 -11.97 -3.32 33.73
C THR A 232 -12.38 -1.93 33.20
N LYS A 233 -13.03 -1.10 34.01
CA LYS A 233 -13.29 0.32 33.67
C LYS A 233 -12.00 1.09 33.41
N MET A 234 -10.90 0.67 34.00
CA MET A 234 -9.58 1.23 33.76
C MET A 234 -9.07 0.92 32.35
N LEU A 235 -9.41 -0.24 31.78
CA LEU A 235 -9.12 -0.60 30.41
C LEU A 235 -9.70 0.42 29.42
N GLN A 236 -10.91 0.94 29.67
CA GLN A 236 -11.54 1.94 28.80
C GLN A 236 -10.73 3.22 28.71
N LYS A 237 -10.17 3.69 29.83
CA LYS A 237 -9.29 4.87 29.83
C LYS A 237 -7.99 4.62 29.09
N GLY A 238 -7.38 3.47 29.29
CA GLY A 238 -6.18 3.02 28.59
C GLY A 238 -6.45 2.90 27.08
N TRP A 239 -7.61 2.36 26.70
CA TRP A 239 -8.01 2.18 25.30
C TRP A 239 -8.10 3.50 24.55
N HIS A 240 -8.75 4.53 25.11
CA HIS A 240 -8.81 5.85 24.47
C HIS A 240 -7.42 6.42 24.17
N ARG A 241 -6.48 6.27 25.10
CA ARG A 241 -5.09 6.73 24.91
C ARG A 241 -4.38 5.98 23.78
N GLN A 242 -4.53 4.65 23.72
CA GLN A 242 -3.92 3.84 22.68
C GLN A 242 -4.56 4.08 21.31
N VAL A 243 -5.88 4.20 21.23
CA VAL A 243 -6.59 4.56 19.98
C VAL A 243 -6.10 5.90 19.45
N PHE A 244 -5.85 6.87 20.32
CA PHE A 244 -5.35 8.19 19.91
C PHE A 244 -3.94 8.14 19.27
N ILE A 245 -3.17 7.11 19.58
CA ILE A 245 -1.84 6.86 18.98
C ILE A 245 -1.97 6.03 17.70
N TRP A 246 -2.69 4.91 17.76
CA TRP A 246 -2.76 3.93 16.68
C TRP A 246 -3.68 4.34 15.52
N LEU A 247 -4.78 5.03 15.81
CA LEU A 247 -5.74 5.44 14.78
C LEU A 247 -5.15 6.44 13.76
N PRO A 248 -4.44 7.51 14.16
CA PRO A 248 -3.77 8.39 13.20
C PRO A 248 -2.72 7.65 12.35
N LEU A 249 -1.97 6.72 12.95
CA LEU A 249 -1.01 5.90 12.23
C LEU A 249 -1.69 5.04 11.17
N GLY A 250 -2.79 4.36 11.53
CA GLY A 250 -3.60 3.58 10.60
C GLY A 250 -4.19 4.41 9.46
N LEU A 251 -4.65 5.63 9.75
CA LEU A 251 -5.15 6.56 8.74
C LEU A 251 -4.04 7.00 7.77
N VAL A 252 -2.86 7.33 8.27
CA VAL A 252 -1.72 7.71 7.41
C VAL A 252 -1.32 6.57 6.49
N ILE A 253 -1.18 5.35 7.02
CA ILE A 253 -0.86 4.16 6.24
C ILE A 253 -1.96 3.89 5.20
N GLY A 254 -3.22 3.99 5.57
CA GLY A 254 -4.37 3.81 4.67
C GLY A 254 -4.39 4.83 3.54
N LEU A 255 -4.13 6.11 3.83
CA LEU A 255 -4.05 7.17 2.81
C LEU A 255 -2.87 6.95 1.85
N LEU A 256 -1.70 6.55 2.36
CA LEU A 256 -0.55 6.23 1.51
C LEU A 256 -0.85 5.02 0.60
N ALA A 257 -1.48 3.98 1.13
CA ALA A 257 -1.91 2.83 0.35
C ALA A 257 -2.93 3.22 -0.73
N ALA A 258 -3.92 4.04 -0.40
CA ALA A 258 -4.91 4.55 -1.35
C ALA A 258 -4.26 5.40 -2.45
N MET A 259 -3.33 6.30 -2.10
CA MET A 259 -2.56 7.08 -3.09
C MET A 259 -1.72 6.19 -4.00
N PHE A 260 -1.10 5.15 -3.48
CA PHE A 260 -0.32 4.19 -4.27
C PHE A 260 -1.22 3.43 -5.26
N VAL A 261 -2.37 2.93 -4.79
CA VAL A 261 -3.37 2.28 -5.65
C VAL A 261 -3.85 3.22 -6.75
N LEU A 262 -4.22 4.47 -6.39
CA LEU A 262 -4.64 5.48 -7.37
C LEU A 262 -3.54 5.79 -8.39
N ARG A 263 -2.28 5.84 -7.97
CA ARG A 263 -1.14 6.08 -8.87
C ARG A 263 -0.96 4.93 -9.87
N ILE A 264 -1.09 3.69 -9.42
CA ILE A 264 -1.06 2.50 -10.29
C ILE A 264 -2.21 2.53 -11.29
N LEU A 265 -3.44 2.79 -10.82
CA LEU A 265 -4.62 2.85 -11.68
C LEU A 265 -4.50 3.94 -12.75
N ARG A 266 -4.04 5.14 -12.38
CA ARG A 266 -3.77 6.23 -13.34
C ARG A 266 -2.69 5.85 -14.35
N ARG A 267 -1.67 5.11 -13.94
CA ARG A 267 -0.61 4.64 -14.83
C ARG A 267 -1.14 3.65 -15.87
N ILE A 268 -1.94 2.67 -15.44
CA ILE A 268 -2.55 1.66 -16.33
C ILE A 268 -3.54 2.30 -17.32
N GLN A 269 -4.24 3.37 -16.94
CA GLN A 269 -5.21 4.07 -17.77
C GLN A 269 -4.59 5.21 -18.60
N SER A 270 -3.28 5.42 -18.56
CA SER A 270 -2.66 6.50 -19.31
C SER A 270 -2.75 6.22 -20.82
N PRO A 271 -3.04 7.24 -21.65
CA PRO A 271 -3.11 7.08 -23.13
C PRO A 271 -1.83 6.48 -23.72
N HIS A 272 -0.67 6.82 -23.13
CA HIS A 272 0.63 6.27 -23.52
C HIS A 272 0.69 4.74 -23.38
N HIS A 273 0.32 4.19 -22.21
CA HIS A 273 0.36 2.73 -21.99
C HIS A 273 -0.66 2.01 -22.87
N ARG A 274 -1.86 2.60 -23.05
CA ARG A 274 -2.86 2.03 -23.94
C ARG A 274 -2.37 1.95 -25.40
N LEU A 275 -1.65 2.98 -25.89
CA LEU A 275 -1.08 2.97 -27.22
C LEU A 275 0.08 1.96 -27.32
N GLN A 276 0.95 1.91 -26.33
CA GLN A 276 2.03 0.92 -26.26
C GLN A 276 1.47 -0.51 -26.29
N ASP A 277 0.49 -0.82 -25.45
CA ASP A 277 -0.18 -2.13 -25.41
C ASP A 277 -0.81 -2.46 -26.78
N ALA A 278 -1.45 -1.49 -27.43
CA ALA A 278 -2.07 -1.69 -28.73
C ALA A 278 -1.05 -1.99 -29.83
N ILE A 279 0.13 -1.38 -29.78
CA ILE A 279 1.24 -1.66 -30.71
C ILE A 279 1.81 -3.06 -30.44
N GLU A 280 2.08 -3.40 -29.17
CA GLU A 280 2.66 -4.68 -28.77
C GLU A 280 1.71 -5.86 -29.09
N ASN A 281 0.40 -5.67 -28.85
CA ASN A 281 -0.63 -6.69 -29.13
C ASN A 281 -1.08 -6.73 -30.59
N ARG A 282 -0.58 -5.82 -31.45
CA ARG A 282 -0.99 -5.65 -32.84
C ARG A 282 -2.50 -5.35 -33.00
N ASP A 283 -3.07 -4.57 -32.06
CA ASP A 283 -4.47 -4.16 -32.13
C ASP A 283 -4.72 -3.06 -33.18
N ILE A 284 -3.66 -2.37 -33.63
CA ILE A 284 -3.73 -1.36 -34.70
C ILE A 284 -3.65 -2.08 -36.03
N CYS A 285 -4.65 -1.88 -36.89
CA CYS A 285 -4.72 -2.42 -38.23
C CYS A 285 -4.54 -1.34 -39.29
N VAL A 286 -4.45 -1.76 -40.55
CA VAL A 286 -4.31 -0.87 -41.71
C VAL A 286 -5.54 -0.98 -42.60
N HIS A 287 -6.08 0.16 -43.03
CA HIS A 287 -7.05 0.28 -44.09
C HIS A 287 -6.40 0.90 -45.32
N TYR A 288 -6.89 0.58 -46.47
CA TYR A 288 -6.30 0.96 -47.76
C TYR A 288 -7.28 1.84 -48.51
N GLN A 289 -6.89 3.09 -48.84
CA GLN A 289 -7.70 3.99 -49.64
C GLN A 289 -7.23 3.95 -51.09
N PRO A 290 -8.09 3.57 -52.07
CA PRO A 290 -7.69 3.44 -53.45
C PRO A 290 -7.23 4.75 -54.08
N ILE A 291 -6.15 4.66 -54.86
CA ILE A 291 -5.65 5.71 -55.74
C ILE A 291 -5.93 5.26 -57.18
N VAL A 292 -6.58 6.10 -57.98
CA VAL A 292 -6.96 5.79 -59.36
C VAL A 292 -6.30 6.72 -60.35
N SER A 293 -6.07 6.24 -61.55
CA SER A 293 -5.66 7.07 -62.70
C SER A 293 -6.84 7.89 -63.21
N LEU A 294 -6.70 9.21 -63.24
CA LEU A 294 -7.75 10.10 -63.77
C LEU A 294 -7.91 9.95 -65.28
N ALA A 295 -6.96 9.37 -66.01
CA ALA A 295 -7.01 9.16 -67.44
C ALA A 295 -7.96 8.02 -67.86
N ASN A 296 -8.05 6.95 -67.04
CA ASN A 296 -8.79 5.74 -67.43
C ASN A 296 -9.63 5.10 -66.31
N GLY A 297 -9.63 5.68 -65.09
CA GLY A 297 -10.38 5.18 -63.93
C GLY A 297 -9.83 3.91 -63.30
N LYS A 298 -8.67 3.40 -63.74
CA LYS A 298 -8.07 2.18 -63.23
C LYS A 298 -7.29 2.43 -61.94
N ILE A 299 -7.28 1.44 -61.06
CA ILE A 299 -6.47 1.49 -59.84
C ILE A 299 -4.98 1.54 -60.17
N VAL A 300 -4.24 2.38 -59.49
CA VAL A 300 -2.77 2.46 -59.59
C VAL A 300 -2.11 2.10 -58.28
N GLY A 301 -2.83 2.16 -57.18
CA GLY A 301 -2.33 1.83 -55.86
C GLY A 301 -3.30 2.15 -54.73
N ALA A 302 -2.80 2.25 -53.54
CA ALA A 302 -3.57 2.70 -52.37
C ALA A 302 -2.67 3.35 -51.33
N GLU A 303 -3.27 4.24 -50.54
CA GLU A 303 -2.64 4.75 -49.33
C GLU A 303 -2.99 3.88 -48.13
N ALA A 304 -1.96 3.52 -47.34
CA ALA A 304 -2.05 2.74 -46.13
C ALA A 304 -2.33 3.64 -44.92
N LEU A 305 -3.51 3.52 -44.35
CA LEU A 305 -4.02 4.37 -43.31
C LEU A 305 -4.25 3.57 -42.02
N ALA A 306 -3.46 3.84 -40.98
CA ALA A 306 -3.60 3.18 -39.70
C ALA A 306 -5.00 3.41 -39.08
N ARG A 307 -5.51 2.39 -38.40
CA ARG A 307 -6.80 2.40 -37.69
C ARG A 307 -6.67 1.71 -36.36
N TRP A 308 -7.10 2.37 -35.29
CA TRP A 308 -7.07 1.79 -33.95
C TRP A 308 -8.49 1.51 -33.45
N PRO A 309 -8.95 0.24 -33.51
CA PRO A 309 -10.26 -0.14 -33.02
C PRO A 309 -10.29 -0.05 -31.50
N GLN A 310 -11.40 0.43 -30.96
CA GLN A 310 -11.63 0.53 -29.53
C GLN A 310 -12.54 -0.58 -29.04
N THR A 311 -12.45 -0.90 -27.75
CA THR A 311 -13.24 -1.97 -27.13
C THR A 311 -14.76 -1.72 -27.13
N ASP A 312 -15.19 -0.50 -27.36
CA ASP A 312 -16.61 -0.11 -27.51
C ASP A 312 -17.12 -0.22 -28.94
N GLY A 313 -16.27 -0.65 -29.90
CA GLY A 313 -16.58 -0.77 -31.31
C GLY A 313 -16.35 0.53 -32.13
N SER A 314 -15.91 1.61 -31.48
CA SER A 314 -15.50 2.83 -32.16
C SER A 314 -14.07 2.70 -32.70
N TRP A 315 -13.72 3.66 -33.60
CA TRP A 315 -12.37 3.78 -34.13
C TRP A 315 -11.72 5.06 -33.64
N LEU A 316 -10.50 4.97 -33.15
CA LEU A 316 -9.72 6.17 -32.86
C LEU A 316 -9.06 6.65 -34.15
N SER A 317 -9.24 7.95 -34.45
CA SER A 317 -8.66 8.59 -35.64
C SER A 317 -7.14 8.65 -35.55
N PRO A 318 -6.43 8.48 -36.69
CA PRO A 318 -4.99 8.76 -36.80
C PRO A 318 -4.60 10.11 -36.20
N ASP A 319 -5.38 11.17 -36.50
CA ASP A 319 -5.16 12.52 -35.95
C ASP A 319 -5.12 12.58 -34.41
N SER A 320 -5.68 11.57 -33.74
CA SER A 320 -5.69 11.49 -32.28
C SER A 320 -4.52 10.70 -31.73
N PHE A 321 -4.13 9.57 -32.35
CA PHE A 321 -3.11 8.69 -31.76
C PHE A 321 -1.72 8.86 -32.36
N ILE A 322 -1.58 9.39 -33.59
CA ILE A 322 -0.27 9.68 -34.17
C ILE A 322 0.46 10.80 -33.41
N PRO A 323 -0.16 11.96 -33.10
CA PRO A 323 0.48 12.93 -32.22
C PRO A 323 0.82 12.40 -30.82
N LEU A 324 0.01 11.48 -30.30
CA LEU A 324 0.31 10.80 -29.04
C LEU A 324 1.56 9.93 -29.18
N ALA A 325 1.70 9.17 -30.28
CA ALA A 325 2.89 8.37 -30.55
C ALA A 325 4.15 9.24 -30.64
N GLN A 326 4.08 10.40 -31.30
CA GLN A 326 5.16 11.38 -31.40
C GLN A 326 5.58 11.88 -30.01
N GLN A 327 4.61 12.38 -29.22
CA GLN A 327 4.88 12.93 -27.87
C GLN A 327 5.43 11.90 -26.90
N THR A 328 5.15 10.62 -27.10
CA THR A 328 5.50 9.55 -26.19
C THR A 328 6.66 8.66 -26.67
N GLY A 329 7.25 8.97 -27.85
CA GLY A 329 8.37 8.22 -28.44
C GLY A 329 7.97 6.86 -29.01
N LEU A 330 6.68 6.67 -29.33
CA LEU A 330 6.13 5.43 -29.90
C LEU A 330 6.01 5.46 -31.43
N SER A 331 6.44 6.53 -32.10
CA SER A 331 6.37 6.64 -33.59
C SER A 331 7.14 5.52 -34.28
N GLU A 332 8.36 5.20 -33.84
CA GLU A 332 9.15 4.13 -34.48
C GLU A 332 8.47 2.76 -34.35
N PRO A 333 8.10 2.25 -33.16
CA PRO A 333 7.40 0.98 -33.05
C PRO A 333 6.05 0.96 -33.80
N LEU A 334 5.32 2.06 -33.83
CA LEU A 334 4.07 2.17 -34.60
C LEU A 334 4.33 2.04 -36.10
N THR A 335 5.29 2.77 -36.65
CA THR A 335 5.66 2.70 -38.07
C THR A 335 6.16 1.31 -38.47
N LEU A 336 6.97 0.67 -37.62
CA LEU A 336 7.41 -0.71 -37.85
C LEU A 336 6.23 -1.70 -37.88
N LEU A 337 5.21 -1.51 -37.03
CA LEU A 337 3.99 -2.30 -37.03
C LEU A 337 3.23 -2.09 -38.35
N ILE A 338 3.00 -0.82 -38.77
CA ILE A 338 2.28 -0.48 -40.00
C ILE A 338 2.97 -1.09 -41.23
N ILE A 339 4.29 -0.94 -41.37
CA ILE A 339 5.05 -1.52 -42.48
C ILE A 339 4.86 -3.04 -42.52
N ARG A 340 5.00 -3.74 -41.39
CA ARG A 340 4.77 -5.19 -41.36
C ARG A 340 3.35 -5.57 -41.76
N SER A 341 2.34 -4.86 -41.27
CA SER A 341 0.95 -5.10 -41.60
C SER A 341 0.67 -4.88 -43.10
N VAL A 342 1.25 -3.84 -43.69
CA VAL A 342 1.13 -3.61 -45.14
C VAL A 342 1.68 -4.78 -45.95
N PHE A 343 2.84 -5.31 -45.62
CA PHE A 343 3.39 -6.45 -46.35
C PHE A 343 2.64 -7.75 -46.07
N GLU A 344 2.22 -7.99 -44.82
CA GLU A 344 1.39 -9.15 -44.46
C GLU A 344 0.02 -9.13 -45.17
N ASP A 345 -0.49 -7.96 -45.42
CA ASP A 345 -1.78 -7.78 -46.11
C ASP A 345 -1.66 -7.78 -47.64
N MET A 346 -0.71 -7.02 -48.18
CA MET A 346 -0.63 -6.67 -49.59
C MET A 346 0.54 -7.26 -50.33
N GLY A 347 1.50 -7.90 -49.66
CA GLY A 347 2.73 -8.41 -50.29
C GLY A 347 2.48 -9.38 -51.43
N ASP A 348 1.57 -10.34 -51.29
CA ASP A 348 1.20 -11.28 -52.37
C ASP A 348 0.42 -10.59 -53.50
N TRP A 349 -0.44 -9.63 -53.18
CA TRP A 349 -1.17 -8.86 -54.19
C TRP A 349 -0.21 -7.98 -55.01
N LEU A 350 0.72 -7.29 -54.37
CA LEU A 350 1.73 -6.47 -55.06
C LEU A 350 2.64 -7.31 -55.97
N ARG A 351 3.04 -8.49 -55.53
CA ARG A 351 3.83 -9.42 -56.34
C ARG A 351 3.09 -9.82 -57.64
N GLN A 352 1.76 -10.02 -57.55
CA GLN A 352 0.94 -10.40 -58.68
C GLN A 352 0.58 -9.19 -59.61
N HIS A 353 0.66 -7.98 -59.09
CA HIS A 353 0.32 -6.75 -59.78
C HIS A 353 1.48 -5.75 -59.78
N PRO A 354 2.53 -5.95 -60.60
CA PRO A 354 3.77 -5.18 -60.53
C PRO A 354 3.64 -3.71 -60.93
N GLN A 355 2.47 -3.28 -61.42
CA GLN A 355 2.16 -1.88 -61.78
C GLN A 355 1.49 -1.12 -60.64
N GLN A 356 1.01 -1.79 -59.61
CA GLN A 356 0.35 -1.22 -58.45
C GLN A 356 1.35 -0.97 -57.33
N HIS A 357 1.01 0.02 -56.46
CA HIS A 357 1.85 0.40 -55.33
C HIS A 357 1.01 0.65 -54.08
N ILE A 358 1.65 0.61 -52.92
CA ILE A 358 1.07 1.07 -51.65
C ILE A 358 1.97 2.17 -51.09
N SER A 359 1.37 3.29 -50.70
CA SER A 359 2.07 4.36 -50.03
C SER A 359 1.90 4.25 -48.52
N ILE A 360 3.00 4.56 -47.78
CA ILE A 360 3.08 4.48 -46.32
C ILE A 360 3.57 5.81 -45.78
N ASN A 361 2.83 6.38 -44.84
CA ASN A 361 3.21 7.62 -44.19
C ASN A 361 4.45 7.42 -43.28
N LEU A 362 5.48 8.26 -43.45
CA LEU A 362 6.66 8.35 -42.62
C LEU A 362 6.78 9.73 -41.98
N GLU A 363 6.90 9.76 -40.67
CA GLU A 363 7.02 11.00 -39.90
C GLU A 363 8.48 11.36 -39.59
N SER A 364 8.77 12.65 -39.34
CA SER A 364 10.10 13.15 -38.98
C SER A 364 10.81 12.35 -37.92
N PRO A 365 10.18 11.96 -36.78
CA PRO A 365 10.90 11.24 -35.73
C PRO A 365 11.47 9.89 -36.16
N VAL A 366 10.93 9.28 -37.21
CA VAL A 366 11.36 7.96 -37.66
C VAL A 366 12.28 7.98 -38.88
N LEU A 367 12.43 9.10 -39.54
CA LEU A 367 13.29 9.22 -40.73
C LEU A 367 14.76 8.85 -40.45
N THR A 368 15.25 9.16 -39.25
CA THR A 368 16.63 8.86 -38.84
C THR A 368 16.82 7.43 -38.33
N SER A 369 15.75 6.64 -38.25
CA SER A 369 15.83 5.26 -37.76
C SER A 369 16.49 4.33 -38.78
N GLU A 370 17.48 3.55 -38.38
CA GLU A 370 18.09 2.50 -39.20
C GLU A 370 17.22 1.24 -39.30
N LYS A 371 16.24 1.07 -38.40
CA LYS A 371 15.36 -0.11 -38.39
C LYS A 371 14.34 -0.08 -39.52
N ILE A 372 13.88 1.10 -39.92
CA ILE A 372 12.90 1.25 -41.01
C ILE A 372 13.46 0.78 -42.34
N PRO A 373 14.61 1.32 -42.84
CA PRO A 373 15.21 0.83 -44.08
C PRO A 373 15.60 -0.67 -44.04
N GLN A 374 16.00 -1.16 -42.87
CA GLN A 374 16.29 -2.58 -42.71
C GLN A 374 15.04 -3.44 -42.85
N LEU A 375 13.94 -3.07 -42.13
CA LEU A 375 12.68 -3.79 -42.22
C LEU A 375 12.11 -3.77 -43.65
N LEU A 376 12.13 -2.62 -44.33
CA LEU A 376 11.67 -2.52 -45.72
C LEU A 376 12.46 -3.49 -46.62
N ARG A 377 13.80 -3.52 -46.56
CA ARG A 377 14.61 -4.46 -47.32
C ARG A 377 14.25 -5.92 -47.03
N ASP A 378 14.09 -6.26 -45.76
CA ASP A 378 13.78 -7.64 -45.34
C ASP A 378 12.43 -8.09 -45.88
N MET A 379 11.39 -7.20 -45.77
CA MET A 379 10.04 -7.48 -46.21
C MET A 379 9.94 -7.53 -47.74
N ILE A 380 10.58 -6.59 -48.47
CA ILE A 380 10.69 -6.59 -49.94
C ILE A 380 11.27 -7.90 -50.45
N ASN A 381 12.38 -8.35 -49.85
CA ASN A 381 13.02 -9.60 -50.22
C ASN A 381 12.15 -10.82 -49.90
N HIS A 382 11.47 -10.81 -48.73
CA HIS A 382 10.61 -11.92 -48.30
C HIS A 382 9.41 -12.09 -49.23
N TYR A 383 8.70 -11.00 -49.58
CA TYR A 383 7.51 -11.05 -50.42
C TYR A 383 7.83 -10.96 -51.91
N GLN A 384 9.10 -10.74 -52.29
CA GLN A 384 9.55 -10.56 -53.68
C GLN A 384 8.79 -9.41 -54.41
N VAL A 385 8.59 -8.30 -53.71
CA VAL A 385 7.96 -7.09 -54.18
C VAL A 385 9.02 -6.14 -54.77
N ASN A 386 8.69 -5.39 -55.81
CA ASN A 386 9.62 -4.37 -56.31
C ASN A 386 9.62 -3.18 -55.32
N PRO A 387 10.77 -2.61 -54.94
CA PRO A 387 10.85 -1.45 -54.07
C PRO A 387 9.96 -0.26 -54.52
N ARG A 388 9.81 -0.05 -55.82
CA ARG A 388 8.92 1.00 -56.39
C ARG A 388 7.44 0.84 -56.04
N GLN A 389 7.04 -0.38 -55.67
CA GLN A 389 5.66 -0.63 -55.28
C GLN A 389 5.36 -0.20 -53.82
N ILE A 390 6.39 0.18 -53.07
CA ILE A 390 6.26 0.72 -51.70
C ILE A 390 6.71 2.18 -51.74
N ALA A 391 5.74 3.07 -51.84
CA ALA A 391 5.97 4.51 -51.80
C ALA A 391 6.01 5.00 -50.35
N LEU A 392 6.79 6.05 -50.12
CA LEU A 392 6.94 6.65 -48.79
C LEU A 392 6.38 8.08 -48.84
N GLU A 393 5.40 8.36 -48.02
CA GLU A 393 4.76 9.68 -47.93
C GLU A 393 5.37 10.50 -46.83
N LEU A 394 5.77 11.72 -47.12
CA LEU A 394 6.40 12.67 -46.21
C LEU A 394 5.64 13.99 -46.30
N THR A 395 5.27 14.57 -45.15
CA THR A 395 4.62 15.88 -45.18
C THR A 395 5.64 16.99 -45.39
N GLU A 396 5.15 18.17 -45.76
CA GLU A 396 5.95 19.38 -45.95
C GLU A 396 6.89 19.69 -44.78
N ARG A 397 6.49 19.32 -43.56
CA ARG A 397 7.27 19.57 -42.31
C ARG A 397 8.57 18.76 -42.20
N GLU A 398 8.58 17.55 -42.77
CA GLU A 398 9.78 16.70 -42.80
C GLU A 398 10.89 17.30 -43.64
N PHE A 399 10.53 18.22 -44.54
CA PHE A 399 11.45 18.93 -45.41
C PHE A 399 11.89 20.30 -44.87
N ALA A 400 11.44 20.69 -43.68
CA ALA A 400 11.78 22.00 -43.09
C ALA A 400 13.29 22.19 -42.83
N ASP A 401 14.07 21.10 -42.66
CA ASP A 401 15.52 21.13 -42.66
C ASP A 401 16.11 20.24 -43.77
N PRO A 402 16.29 20.78 -44.97
CA PRO A 402 16.78 20.03 -46.14
C PRO A 402 18.17 19.42 -45.93
N LYS A 403 19.03 20.02 -45.08
CA LYS A 403 20.38 19.51 -44.84
C LYS A 403 20.35 18.16 -44.15
N THR A 404 19.37 17.96 -43.30
CA THR A 404 19.21 16.70 -42.54
C THR A 404 18.33 15.71 -43.32
N SER A 405 17.25 16.16 -43.94
CA SER A 405 16.28 15.26 -44.60
C SER A 405 16.73 14.80 -46.00
N ALA A 406 17.36 15.65 -46.84
CA ALA A 406 17.74 15.29 -48.20
C ALA A 406 18.65 14.03 -48.29
N PRO A 407 19.72 13.86 -47.48
CA PRO A 407 20.52 12.63 -47.56
C PRO A 407 19.74 11.36 -47.19
N ILE A 408 18.75 11.50 -46.27
CA ILE A 408 17.93 10.36 -45.83
C ILE A 408 16.95 9.98 -46.94
N ILE A 409 16.30 10.96 -47.54
CA ILE A 409 15.37 10.78 -48.66
C ILE A 409 16.10 10.16 -49.87
N SER A 410 17.28 10.67 -50.21
CA SER A 410 18.10 10.10 -51.30
C SER A 410 18.41 8.61 -51.05
N ARG A 411 18.67 8.22 -49.82
CA ARG A 411 18.90 6.82 -49.44
C ARG A 411 17.69 5.90 -49.72
N TYR A 412 16.46 6.36 -49.45
CA TYR A 412 15.24 5.61 -49.76
C TYR A 412 15.01 5.54 -51.29
N ARG A 413 15.28 6.64 -52.02
CA ARG A 413 15.19 6.65 -53.49
C ARG A 413 16.25 5.72 -54.14
N GLU A 414 17.47 5.76 -53.67
CA GLU A 414 18.54 4.82 -54.11
C GLU A 414 18.17 3.36 -53.84
N ALA A 415 17.41 3.08 -52.76
CA ALA A 415 16.83 1.77 -52.49
C ALA A 415 15.68 1.41 -53.45
N GLY A 416 15.20 2.34 -54.25
CA GLY A 416 14.18 2.14 -55.26
C GLY A 416 12.76 2.57 -54.88
N HIS A 417 12.58 3.17 -53.69
CA HIS A 417 11.24 3.70 -53.27
C HIS A 417 10.88 5.00 -53.97
N GLU A 418 9.62 5.20 -54.32
CA GLU A 418 9.08 6.50 -54.73
C GLU A 418 8.77 7.33 -53.50
N ILE A 419 9.05 8.64 -53.57
CA ILE A 419 8.82 9.60 -52.48
C ILE A 419 7.66 10.50 -52.84
N TYR A 420 6.63 10.52 -52.00
CA TYR A 420 5.47 11.36 -52.10
C TYR A 420 5.58 12.54 -51.13
N LEU A 421 5.32 13.74 -51.67
CA LEU A 421 5.19 14.94 -50.84
C LEU A 421 3.74 15.17 -50.52
N ASP A 422 3.41 15.05 -49.23
CA ASP A 422 2.03 15.19 -48.73
C ASP A 422 1.78 16.57 -48.11
N ASP A 423 0.50 16.94 -47.95
CA ASP A 423 0.01 18.18 -47.35
C ASP A 423 0.61 19.47 -47.96
N PHE A 424 1.02 19.46 -49.23
CA PHE A 424 1.70 20.59 -49.84
C PHE A 424 0.84 21.84 -49.90
N GLY A 425 1.40 22.98 -49.44
CA GLY A 425 0.77 24.31 -49.47
C GLY A 425 0.04 24.66 -48.18
N THR A 426 0.01 23.77 -47.18
CA THR A 426 -0.61 24.04 -45.86
C THR A 426 0.37 24.67 -44.87
N GLY A 427 1.67 24.75 -45.21
CA GLY A 427 2.74 25.15 -44.29
C GLY A 427 3.77 26.15 -44.84
N TYR A 428 5.05 25.87 -44.67
CA TYR A 428 6.18 26.79 -44.78
C TYR A 428 7.02 26.67 -46.06
N SER A 429 6.58 25.95 -47.10
CA SER A 429 7.42 25.70 -48.26
C SER A 429 7.67 26.94 -49.10
N SER A 430 8.96 27.35 -49.16
CA SER A 430 9.40 28.15 -50.30
C SER A 430 9.66 27.23 -51.51
N LEU A 431 9.23 27.66 -52.67
CA LEU A 431 9.47 26.97 -53.95
C LEU A 431 10.95 26.53 -54.15
N SER A 432 11.90 27.24 -53.51
CA SER A 432 13.31 26.97 -53.61
C SER A 432 13.70 25.60 -53.02
N TYR A 433 12.97 25.11 -52.04
CA TYR A 433 13.28 23.81 -51.42
C TYR A 433 12.84 22.63 -52.28
N LEU A 434 11.73 22.76 -52.98
CA LEU A 434 11.23 21.71 -53.88
C LEU A 434 12.18 21.39 -55.06
N GLN A 435 12.98 22.37 -55.50
CA GLN A 435 13.97 22.15 -56.56
C GLN A 435 15.18 21.30 -56.10
N ASP A 436 15.48 21.33 -54.81
CA ASP A 436 16.60 20.62 -54.19
C ASP A 436 16.16 19.26 -53.61
N LEU A 437 14.84 18.98 -53.59
CA LEU A 437 14.29 17.76 -53.01
C LEU A 437 13.98 16.74 -54.12
N ASP A 438 14.55 15.57 -54.00
CA ASP A 438 14.33 14.44 -54.87
C ASP A 438 12.97 13.77 -54.55
N VAL A 439 11.85 14.39 -54.90
CA VAL A 439 10.50 13.83 -54.76
C VAL A 439 9.96 13.40 -56.12
N ASP A 440 9.08 12.41 -56.17
CA ASP A 440 8.56 11.82 -57.37
C ASP A 440 7.09 12.24 -57.63
N ILE A 441 6.30 12.38 -56.59
CA ILE A 441 4.87 12.67 -56.65
C ILE A 441 4.52 13.76 -55.62
N LEU A 442 3.65 14.70 -56.07
CA LEU A 442 3.05 15.72 -55.22
C LEU A 442 1.58 15.37 -54.95
N LYS A 443 1.18 15.31 -53.67
CA LYS A 443 -0.22 15.18 -53.28
C LYS A 443 -0.83 16.57 -53.11
N ILE A 444 -1.93 16.82 -53.77
CA ILE A 444 -2.70 18.07 -53.70
C ILE A 444 -3.74 17.85 -52.61
N ASP A 445 -3.58 18.52 -51.47
CA ASP A 445 -4.46 18.38 -50.31
C ASP A 445 -5.93 18.69 -50.61
N LYS A 446 -6.82 18.01 -49.92
CA LYS A 446 -8.27 18.16 -50.04
C LYS A 446 -8.72 19.62 -49.98
N SER A 447 -8.13 20.48 -49.17
CA SER A 447 -8.51 21.88 -49.03
C SER A 447 -8.37 22.67 -50.32
N PHE A 448 -7.43 22.29 -51.21
CA PHE A 448 -7.26 22.86 -52.53
C PHE A 448 -8.23 22.26 -53.55
N VAL A 449 -8.59 21.00 -53.40
CA VAL A 449 -9.60 20.34 -54.24
C VAL A 449 -11.00 20.88 -53.93
N ASP A 450 -11.33 21.12 -52.68
CA ASP A 450 -12.59 21.74 -52.26
C ASP A 450 -12.69 23.22 -52.70
N ALA A 451 -11.55 23.88 -52.86
CA ALA A 451 -11.48 25.29 -53.23
C ALA A 451 -11.47 25.54 -54.77
N LEU A 452 -11.55 24.48 -55.59
CA LEU A 452 -11.48 24.60 -57.06
C LEU A 452 -12.47 25.60 -57.64
N GLU A 453 -13.65 25.76 -57.07
CA GLU A 453 -14.68 26.66 -57.54
C GLU A 453 -14.49 28.12 -57.07
N TYR A 454 -13.65 28.38 -56.05
CA TYR A 454 -13.62 29.67 -55.34
C TYR A 454 -12.23 30.31 -55.24
N LYS A 455 -11.14 29.57 -55.50
CA LYS A 455 -9.76 30.06 -55.36
C LYS A 455 -8.89 29.66 -56.55
N ASN A 456 -8.05 30.60 -57.04
CA ASN A 456 -7.11 30.35 -58.13
C ASN A 456 -5.75 29.77 -57.67
N VAL A 457 -5.67 29.11 -56.51
CA VAL A 457 -4.41 28.59 -56.00
C VAL A 457 -4.06 27.23 -56.62
N THR A 458 -5.03 26.35 -56.77
CA THR A 458 -4.84 24.99 -57.29
C THR A 458 -4.22 24.96 -58.70
N PRO A 459 -4.62 25.81 -59.67
CA PRO A 459 -3.91 25.90 -60.96
C PRO A 459 -2.43 26.22 -60.81
N HIS A 460 -2.05 27.08 -59.91
CA HIS A 460 -0.62 27.43 -59.68
C HIS A 460 0.17 26.25 -59.09
N ILE A 461 -0.42 25.47 -58.16
CA ILE A 461 0.19 24.25 -57.65
C ILE A 461 0.42 23.24 -58.80
N ILE A 462 -0.57 23.05 -59.65
CA ILE A 462 -0.48 22.15 -60.81
C ILE A 462 0.63 22.59 -61.80
N GLU A 463 0.69 23.87 -62.15
CA GLU A 463 1.72 24.41 -63.06
C GLU A 463 3.11 24.32 -62.46
N MET A 464 3.25 24.53 -61.17
CA MET A 464 4.49 24.32 -60.45
C MET A 464 4.93 22.84 -60.51
N ALA A 465 4.04 21.90 -60.18
CA ALA A 465 4.34 20.47 -60.22
C ALA A 465 4.74 20.02 -61.63
N LYS A 466 4.08 20.54 -62.68
CA LYS A 466 4.47 20.30 -64.07
C LYS A 466 5.85 20.85 -64.41
N THR A 467 6.17 22.08 -63.95
CA THR A 467 7.48 22.69 -64.16
C THR A 467 8.59 21.86 -63.52
N LEU A 468 8.33 21.27 -62.34
CA LEU A 468 9.23 20.37 -61.64
C LEU A 468 9.18 18.91 -62.12
N LYS A 469 8.34 18.63 -63.15
CA LYS A 469 8.12 17.30 -63.73
C LYS A 469 7.66 16.25 -62.72
N LEU A 470 6.93 16.68 -61.69
CA LEU A 470 6.35 15.79 -60.67
C LEU A 470 5.03 15.20 -61.17
N LYS A 471 4.77 13.95 -60.88
CA LYS A 471 3.43 13.40 -60.95
C LYS A 471 2.56 14.02 -59.86
N MET A 472 1.24 13.95 -60.01
CA MET A 472 0.31 14.55 -59.04
C MET A 472 -0.78 13.55 -58.65
N VAL A 473 -1.11 13.51 -57.37
CA VAL A 473 -2.29 12.85 -56.80
C VAL A 473 -3.17 13.95 -56.20
N ALA A 474 -4.44 14.04 -56.56
CA ALA A 474 -5.40 14.94 -55.92
C ALA A 474 -6.19 14.17 -54.85
N GLU A 475 -6.22 14.72 -53.66
CA GLU A 475 -6.92 14.14 -52.52
C GLU A 475 -8.33 14.70 -52.30
N GLY A 476 -9.16 13.90 -51.61
CA GLY A 476 -10.48 14.35 -51.19
C GLY A 476 -11.43 14.60 -52.34
N ILE A 477 -11.28 13.94 -53.51
CA ILE A 477 -12.23 14.04 -54.62
C ILE A 477 -13.56 13.42 -54.18
N GLU A 478 -14.61 14.23 -54.14
CA GLU A 478 -15.95 13.80 -53.70
C GLU A 478 -16.99 13.87 -54.85
N THR A 479 -16.70 14.62 -55.91
CA THR A 479 -17.63 14.81 -57.03
C THR A 479 -16.98 14.57 -58.38
N SER A 480 -17.76 14.06 -59.34
CA SER A 480 -17.31 13.89 -60.72
C SER A 480 -16.90 15.21 -61.39
N LYS A 481 -17.37 16.33 -60.88
CA LYS A 481 -17.00 17.66 -61.37
C LYS A 481 -15.57 18.04 -60.97
N GLN A 482 -15.19 17.72 -59.74
CA GLN A 482 -13.81 17.88 -59.28
C GLN A 482 -12.87 16.98 -60.10
N GLU A 483 -13.22 15.70 -60.27
CA GLU A 483 -12.47 14.73 -61.05
C GLU A 483 -12.22 15.21 -62.49
N GLU A 484 -13.27 15.64 -63.21
CA GLU A 484 -13.19 16.10 -64.58
C GLU A 484 -12.30 17.34 -64.68
N TRP A 485 -12.44 18.30 -63.73
CA TRP A 485 -11.63 19.52 -63.74
C TRP A 485 -10.14 19.16 -63.50
N LEU A 486 -9.80 18.31 -62.58
CA LEU A 486 -8.43 17.87 -62.30
C LEU A 486 -7.84 17.13 -63.50
N ARG A 487 -8.59 16.24 -64.11
CA ARG A 487 -8.23 15.53 -65.35
C ARG A 487 -7.88 16.47 -66.50
N GLN A 488 -8.73 17.49 -66.74
CA GLN A 488 -8.52 18.49 -67.81
C GLN A 488 -7.28 19.35 -67.56
N HIS A 489 -6.90 19.55 -66.27
CA HIS A 489 -5.70 20.31 -65.90
C HIS A 489 -4.45 19.45 -65.84
N GLY A 490 -4.55 18.16 -66.17
CA GLY A 490 -3.41 17.26 -66.29
C GLY A 490 -2.91 16.68 -64.96
N VAL A 491 -3.77 16.58 -63.95
CA VAL A 491 -3.49 15.80 -62.74
C VAL A 491 -3.54 14.32 -63.09
N HIS A 492 -2.60 13.52 -62.59
CA HIS A 492 -2.40 12.15 -63.00
C HIS A 492 -3.30 11.16 -62.26
N TYR A 493 -3.39 11.32 -60.96
CA TYR A 493 -4.06 10.38 -60.07
C TYR A 493 -5.03 11.10 -59.14
N GLY A 494 -6.02 10.36 -58.65
CA GLY A 494 -7.01 10.89 -57.72
C GLY A 494 -7.34 9.89 -56.61
N GLN A 495 -7.65 10.43 -55.46
CA GLN A 495 -8.07 9.70 -54.26
C GLN A 495 -9.22 10.46 -53.62
N GLY A 496 -10.22 9.75 -53.11
CA GLY A 496 -11.35 10.42 -52.46
C GLY A 496 -12.61 9.57 -52.37
N TRP A 497 -13.62 10.13 -51.71
CA TRP A 497 -14.88 9.42 -51.48
C TRP A 497 -15.72 9.20 -52.74
N LEU A 498 -15.39 9.87 -53.81
CA LEU A 498 -15.99 9.58 -55.11
C LEU A 498 -15.71 8.13 -55.52
N TYR A 499 -14.54 7.60 -55.22
CA TYR A 499 -14.12 6.24 -55.55
C TYR A 499 -14.41 5.28 -54.40
N SER A 500 -13.78 5.52 -53.22
CA SER A 500 -14.01 4.76 -52.01
C SER A 500 -13.43 5.46 -50.79
N LYS A 501 -13.98 5.15 -49.63
CA LYS A 501 -13.30 5.39 -48.35
C LYS A 501 -12.19 4.37 -48.15
N ALA A 502 -11.33 4.59 -47.16
CA ALA A 502 -10.34 3.59 -46.78
C ALA A 502 -11.04 2.28 -46.36
N LEU A 503 -10.65 1.18 -46.96
CA LEU A 503 -11.25 -0.15 -46.84
C LEU A 503 -10.33 -1.09 -46.05
N PRO A 504 -10.87 -2.02 -45.21
CA PRO A 504 -10.12 -3.16 -44.73
C PRO A 504 -9.58 -3.99 -45.91
N LYS A 505 -8.52 -4.82 -45.64
CA LYS A 505 -7.84 -5.64 -46.62
C LYS A 505 -8.77 -6.39 -47.58
N GLU A 506 -9.73 -7.17 -47.08
CA GLU A 506 -10.58 -8.02 -47.89
C GLU A 506 -11.50 -7.20 -48.79
N ASP A 507 -11.99 -6.07 -48.28
CA ASP A 507 -12.88 -5.17 -49.06
C ASP A 507 -12.07 -4.41 -50.10
N PHE A 508 -10.85 -3.99 -49.78
CA PHE A 508 -9.94 -3.34 -50.71
C PHE A 508 -9.58 -4.29 -51.86
N LEU A 509 -9.20 -5.52 -51.58
CA LEU A 509 -8.84 -6.50 -52.62
C LEU A 509 -10.03 -6.75 -53.59
N ARG A 510 -11.23 -6.90 -53.07
CA ARG A 510 -12.46 -7.05 -53.90
C ARG A 510 -12.72 -5.83 -54.74
N TRP A 511 -12.52 -4.64 -54.18
CA TRP A 511 -12.69 -3.39 -54.91
C TRP A 511 -11.61 -3.24 -56.01
N ALA A 512 -10.38 -3.55 -55.68
CA ALA A 512 -9.24 -3.47 -56.61
C ALA A 512 -9.41 -4.37 -57.84
N GLU A 513 -9.85 -5.61 -57.68
CA GLU A 513 -10.12 -6.57 -58.77
C GLU A 513 -11.14 -6.04 -59.79
N GLN A 514 -12.08 -5.23 -59.35
CA GLN A 514 -13.11 -4.63 -60.23
C GLN A 514 -12.59 -3.42 -61.02
N HIS A 515 -11.44 -2.84 -60.63
CA HIS A 515 -10.88 -1.61 -61.18
C HIS A 515 -9.45 -1.77 -61.74
N LEU A 516 -8.98 -2.98 -61.96
CA LEU A 516 -7.67 -3.28 -62.60
C LEU A 516 -7.60 -2.94 -64.09
#